data_579528685c982c933520be592686268f
#
_entry.id   579528685c982c933520be592686268f
#
_cell.length_a   1.000
_cell.length_b   1.000
_cell.length_c   1.000
_cell.angle_alpha   90.00
_cell.angle_beta   90.00
_cell.angle_gamma   90.00
#
_symmetry.space_group_name_H-M   'P 1'
#
loop_
_entity.id
_entity.type
_entity.pdbx_description
1 polymer ?
#
loop_
_entity_poly.entity_id
_entity_poly.type
_entity_poly.pdbx_seq_one_letter_code
_entity_poly.pdbx_strand_id
1 'polypeptide(L)'
;MVRTRAEVVRTGRAALHDASFVEVETPMLQLQHGGATARPFVTHANALDTDLYLRVAPELFLKRCVVGGIERVFEINRNFRNEGIDSTHSPEFAMLEAYQAYATYDDMARLTQHLVVDSARAVFGSTIVRHADGSEHDLGGEWRSVTLHDAVAQAVG
;
A
#
# COMPACT_ATOMS: atom_id res chain seq x y z
N MET A 1 -6.86 -18.46 -2.40
CA MET A 1 -5.94 -17.38 -1.95
C MET A 1 -4.95 -16.91 -3.01
N VAL A 2 -4.08 -17.78 -3.62
CA VAL A 2 -3.07 -17.30 -4.59
C VAL A 2 -3.69 -16.62 -5.82
N ARG A 3 -4.71 -17.25 -6.44
CA ARG A 3 -5.41 -16.65 -7.60
C ARG A 3 -6.12 -15.35 -7.26
N THR A 4 -6.79 -15.29 -6.08
CA THR A 4 -7.44 -14.08 -5.57
C THR A 4 -6.45 -12.93 -5.43
N ARG A 5 -5.29 -13.19 -4.79
CA ARG A 5 -4.22 -12.20 -4.66
C ARG A 5 -3.72 -11.73 -6.03
N ALA A 6 -3.49 -12.65 -6.96
CA ALA A 6 -3.03 -12.31 -8.31
C ALA A 6 -4.03 -11.39 -9.03
N GLU A 7 -5.34 -11.67 -8.90
CA GLU A 7 -6.39 -10.86 -9.50
C GLU A 7 -6.50 -9.47 -8.86
N VAL A 8 -6.43 -9.37 -7.52
CA VAL A 8 -6.40 -8.08 -6.81
C VAL A 8 -5.21 -7.22 -7.27
N VAL A 9 -4.00 -7.80 -7.35
CA VAL A 9 -2.81 -7.07 -7.79
C VAL A 9 -2.93 -6.63 -9.25
N ARG A 10 -3.44 -7.49 -10.13
CA ARG A 10 -3.66 -7.17 -11.55
C ARG A 10 -4.65 -6.01 -11.71
N THR A 11 -5.79 -6.10 -11.01
CA THR A 11 -6.85 -5.08 -11.06
C THR A 11 -6.38 -3.75 -10.49
N GLY A 12 -5.74 -3.75 -9.32
CA GLY A 12 -5.20 -2.53 -8.71
C GLY A 12 -4.14 -1.86 -9.59
N ARG A 13 -3.25 -2.65 -10.23
CA ARG A 13 -2.26 -2.11 -11.17
C ARG A 13 -2.93 -1.48 -12.38
N ALA A 14 -3.92 -2.15 -12.98
CA ALA A 14 -4.66 -1.61 -14.12
C ALA A 14 -5.38 -0.30 -13.78
N ALA A 15 -6.09 -0.25 -12.66
CA ALA A 15 -6.79 0.95 -12.20
C ALA A 15 -5.84 2.14 -11.96
N LEU A 16 -4.63 1.90 -11.43
CA LEU A 16 -3.63 2.95 -11.26
C LEU A 16 -3.09 3.46 -12.61
N HIS A 17 -2.81 2.57 -13.57
CA HIS A 17 -2.42 2.97 -14.92
C HIS A 17 -3.53 3.75 -15.63
N ASP A 18 -4.79 3.32 -15.51
CA ASP A 18 -5.96 4.02 -16.07
C ASP A 18 -6.13 5.42 -15.42
N ALA A 19 -5.76 5.57 -14.16
CA ALA A 19 -5.68 6.87 -13.46
C ALA A 19 -4.40 7.67 -13.78
N SER A 20 -3.62 7.24 -14.78
CA SER A 20 -2.38 7.89 -15.25
C SER A 20 -1.23 7.90 -14.22
N PHE A 21 -1.18 6.93 -13.32
CA PHE A 21 -0.02 6.73 -12.47
C PHE A 21 1.08 5.97 -13.22
N VAL A 22 2.31 6.40 -13.03
CA VAL A 22 3.51 5.72 -13.54
C VAL A 22 3.97 4.69 -12.51
N GLU A 23 4.09 3.43 -12.91
CA GLU A 23 4.69 2.39 -12.06
C GLU A 23 6.21 2.49 -12.11
N VAL A 24 6.84 2.47 -10.94
CA VAL A 24 8.28 2.51 -10.80
C VAL A 24 8.78 1.39 -9.89
N GLU A 25 10.05 1.05 -10.02
CA GLU A 25 10.79 0.21 -9.09
C GLU A 25 11.91 1.02 -8.47
N THR A 26 11.86 1.19 -7.15
CA THR A 26 12.85 1.94 -6.40
C THR A 26 13.78 1.01 -5.62
N PRO A 27 14.99 1.44 -5.23
CA PRO A 27 15.95 0.57 -4.57
C PRO A 27 15.44 -0.07 -3.28
N MET A 28 15.62 -1.38 -3.16
CA MET A 28 15.37 -2.12 -1.91
C MET A 28 16.55 -2.02 -0.94
N LEU A 29 17.78 -1.92 -1.45
CA LEU A 29 18.97 -1.66 -0.65
C LEU A 29 19.21 -0.15 -0.59
N GLN A 30 19.28 0.40 0.60
CA GLN A 30 19.34 1.84 0.85
C GLN A 30 20.50 2.18 1.79
N LEU A 31 21.17 3.30 1.52
CA LEU A 31 22.20 3.85 2.43
C LEU A 31 21.58 4.42 3.71
N GLN A 32 20.36 4.91 3.63
CA GLN A 32 19.58 5.43 4.75
C GLN A 32 18.18 4.82 4.72
N HIS A 33 17.77 4.20 5.81
CA HIS A 33 16.39 3.76 5.96
C HIS A 33 15.47 4.92 6.36
N GLY A 34 14.20 4.85 6.01
CA GLY A 34 13.22 5.88 6.36
C GLY A 34 11.89 5.66 5.65
N GLY A 35 10.94 6.59 5.85
CA GLY A 35 9.59 6.51 5.28
C GLY A 35 8.59 5.77 6.18
N ALA A 36 9.04 5.13 7.25
CA ALA A 36 8.20 4.54 8.28
C ALA A 36 8.97 4.41 9.60
N THR A 37 8.24 4.34 10.71
CA THR A 37 8.81 4.01 12.02
C THR A 37 8.88 2.51 12.16
N ALA A 38 9.98 1.91 11.66
CA ALA A 38 10.20 0.47 11.68
C ALA A 38 11.70 0.17 11.79
N ARG A 39 12.03 -0.98 12.38
CA ARG A 39 13.40 -1.45 12.50
C ARG A 39 13.85 -2.09 11.18
N PRO A 40 14.94 -1.64 10.55
CA PRO A 40 15.42 -2.23 9.30
C PRO A 40 16.21 -3.53 9.54
N PHE A 41 16.30 -4.37 8.51
CA PHE A 41 17.39 -5.34 8.37
C PHE A 41 18.62 -4.63 7.85
N VAL A 42 19.78 -5.01 8.37
CA VAL A 42 21.09 -4.49 7.94
C VAL A 42 21.83 -5.58 7.17
N THR A 43 22.48 -5.19 6.08
CA THR A 43 23.38 -6.05 5.30
C THR A 43 24.66 -5.29 4.96
N HIS A 44 25.69 -5.96 4.45
CA HIS A 44 26.95 -5.34 4.09
C HIS A 44 27.26 -5.49 2.62
N ALA A 45 27.61 -4.40 1.95
CA ALA A 45 28.04 -4.39 0.56
C ALA A 45 29.56 -4.51 0.47
N ASN A 46 30.07 -5.71 0.27
CA ASN A 46 31.51 -6.00 0.27
C ASN A 46 32.32 -5.12 -0.72
N ALA A 47 31.76 -4.86 -1.91
CA ALA A 47 32.45 -4.06 -2.93
C ALA A 47 32.58 -2.57 -2.56
N LEU A 48 31.75 -2.08 -1.64
CA LEU A 48 31.73 -0.68 -1.20
C LEU A 48 32.23 -0.52 0.25
N ASP A 49 32.48 -1.64 0.93
CA ASP A 49 32.82 -1.70 2.37
C ASP A 49 31.87 -0.83 3.22
N THR A 50 30.56 -1.04 2.99
CA THR A 50 29.54 -0.18 3.60
C THR A 50 28.30 -0.97 3.98
N ASP A 51 27.68 -0.58 5.09
CA ASP A 51 26.40 -1.16 5.49
C ASP A 51 25.25 -0.57 4.69
N LEU A 52 24.33 -1.45 4.28
CA LEU A 52 23.09 -1.12 3.61
C LEU A 52 21.92 -1.62 4.42
N TYR A 53 20.79 -0.97 4.23
CA TYR A 53 19.53 -1.32 4.88
C TYR A 53 18.54 -1.85 3.84
N LEU A 54 17.88 -2.97 4.17
CA LEU A 54 16.67 -3.35 3.43
C LEU A 54 15.57 -2.35 3.74
N ARG A 55 14.92 -1.81 2.71
CA ARG A 55 13.94 -0.72 2.86
C ARG A 55 12.76 -1.12 3.74
N VAL A 56 12.33 -0.22 4.60
CA VAL A 56 11.11 -0.36 5.42
C VAL A 56 9.87 0.17 4.71
N ALA A 57 10.07 1.05 3.71
CA ALA A 57 9.06 1.65 2.85
C ALA A 57 9.71 2.28 1.60
N PRO A 58 9.02 2.41 0.46
CA PRO A 58 9.51 3.11 -0.73
C PRO A 58 9.30 4.63 -0.67
N GLU A 59 8.65 5.18 0.35
CA GLU A 59 8.17 6.56 0.48
C GLU A 59 9.17 7.62 0.00
N LEU A 60 10.40 7.59 0.53
CA LEU A 60 11.38 8.65 0.24
C LEU A 60 11.78 8.69 -1.24
N PHE A 61 11.86 7.52 -1.89
CA PHE A 61 12.18 7.45 -3.31
C PHE A 61 10.99 7.84 -4.18
N LEU A 62 9.76 7.45 -3.82
CA LEU A 62 8.55 7.87 -4.53
C LEU A 62 8.34 9.39 -4.43
N LYS A 63 8.59 9.99 -3.27
CA LYS A 63 8.58 11.45 -3.12
C LYS A 63 9.67 12.14 -3.97
N ARG A 64 10.85 11.53 -4.12
CA ARG A 64 11.89 12.05 -5.05
C ARG A 64 11.41 11.99 -6.50
N CYS A 65 10.67 10.96 -6.91
CA CYS A 65 10.05 10.89 -8.24
C CYS A 65 9.07 12.06 -8.45
N VAL A 66 8.25 12.38 -7.45
CA VAL A 66 7.31 13.52 -7.52
C VAL A 66 8.07 14.84 -7.61
N VAL A 67 9.10 15.05 -6.79
CA VAL A 67 9.98 16.24 -6.87
C VAL A 67 10.68 16.32 -8.22
N GLY A 68 11.04 15.18 -8.81
CA GLY A 68 11.63 15.07 -10.14
C GLY A 68 10.65 15.31 -11.30
N GLY A 69 9.36 15.61 -11.03
CA GLY A 69 8.36 15.95 -12.04
C GLY A 69 7.41 14.84 -12.46
N ILE A 70 7.44 13.68 -11.80
CA ILE A 70 6.45 12.61 -12.02
C ILE A 70 5.26 12.90 -11.12
N GLU A 71 4.20 13.51 -11.67
CA GLU A 71 3.07 13.99 -10.88
C GLU A 71 2.26 12.86 -10.21
N ARG A 72 2.23 11.66 -10.82
CA ARG A 72 1.52 10.47 -10.30
C ARG A 72 2.42 9.27 -10.40
N VAL A 73 2.79 8.69 -9.28
CA VAL A 73 3.72 7.57 -9.20
C VAL A 73 3.24 6.53 -8.23
N PHE A 74 3.46 5.25 -8.53
CA PHE A 74 3.19 4.18 -7.59
C PHE A 74 4.23 3.06 -7.71
N GLU A 75 4.31 2.26 -6.67
CA GLU A 75 5.11 1.03 -6.63
C GLU A 75 4.33 -0.07 -5.91
N ILE A 76 4.34 -1.28 -6.46
CA ILE A 76 3.88 -2.51 -5.80
C ILE A 76 5.08 -3.42 -5.64
N ASN A 77 5.66 -3.46 -4.44
CA ASN A 77 6.89 -4.22 -4.25
C ASN A 77 7.09 -4.65 -2.78
N ARG A 78 8.22 -5.32 -2.49
CA ARG A 78 8.56 -5.84 -1.17
C ARG A 78 9.12 -4.76 -0.25
N ASN A 79 8.73 -4.84 1.02
CA ASN A 79 9.31 -4.11 2.12
C ASN A 79 9.68 -5.07 3.25
N PHE A 80 10.58 -4.63 4.12
CA PHE A 80 11.21 -5.45 5.13
C PHE A 80 11.20 -4.72 6.47
N ARG A 81 10.65 -5.35 7.52
CA ARG A 81 10.64 -4.81 8.88
C ARG A 81 11.11 -5.86 9.86
N ASN A 82 12.22 -5.57 10.55
CA ASN A 82 12.86 -6.49 11.50
C ASN A 82 12.22 -6.34 12.89
N GLU A 83 10.97 -6.75 12.98
CA GLU A 83 10.12 -6.62 14.17
C GLU A 83 9.46 -7.96 14.50
N GLY A 84 8.48 -7.96 15.41
CA GLY A 84 7.76 -9.17 15.81
C GLY A 84 7.00 -9.83 14.64
N ILE A 85 6.82 -11.13 14.73
CA ILE A 85 6.07 -11.94 13.76
C ILE A 85 4.83 -12.46 14.47
N ASP A 86 3.67 -12.25 13.85
CA ASP A 86 2.39 -12.79 14.28
C ASP A 86 1.50 -13.15 13.07
N SER A 87 0.21 -13.42 13.30
CA SER A 87 -0.74 -13.78 12.23
C SER A 87 -0.97 -12.67 11.20
N THR A 88 -0.63 -11.42 11.52
CA THR A 88 -0.86 -10.22 10.68
C THR A 88 0.42 -9.51 10.29
N HIS A 89 1.54 -9.85 10.89
CA HIS A 89 2.85 -9.21 10.66
C HIS A 89 3.88 -10.21 10.16
N SER A 90 4.45 -9.92 9.01
CA SER A 90 5.57 -10.67 8.41
C SER A 90 6.77 -9.74 8.26
N PRO A 91 8.01 -10.23 8.46
CA PRO A 91 9.22 -9.42 8.27
C PRO A 91 9.43 -9.01 6.81
N GLU A 92 8.85 -9.75 5.88
CA GLU A 92 8.80 -9.43 4.45
C GLU A 92 7.35 -9.43 3.99
N PHE A 93 6.91 -8.34 3.34
CA PHE A 93 5.55 -8.20 2.84
C PHE A 93 5.52 -7.32 1.59
N ALA A 94 4.46 -7.45 0.79
CA ALA A 94 4.23 -6.56 -0.34
C ALA A 94 3.37 -5.37 0.10
N MET A 95 3.71 -4.19 -0.42
CA MET A 95 2.99 -2.94 -0.20
C MET A 95 2.74 -2.27 -1.54
N LEU A 96 1.59 -1.63 -1.66
CA LEU A 96 1.31 -0.64 -2.69
C LEU A 96 1.43 0.74 -2.04
N GLU A 97 2.28 1.58 -2.58
CA GLU A 97 2.30 3.00 -2.26
C GLU A 97 2.09 3.83 -3.53
N ALA A 98 1.30 4.89 -3.43
CA ALA A 98 1.03 5.82 -4.52
C ALA A 98 1.10 7.26 -4.02
N TYR A 99 1.68 8.12 -4.85
CA TYR A 99 1.83 9.55 -4.56
C TYR A 99 1.34 10.36 -5.76
N GLN A 100 0.60 11.42 -5.47
CA GLN A 100 0.07 12.33 -6.48
C GLN A 100 0.34 13.78 -6.05
N ALA A 101 1.02 14.54 -6.91
CA ALA A 101 1.19 15.98 -6.72
C ALA A 101 -0.16 16.70 -6.78
N TYR A 102 -0.28 17.78 -6.00
CA TYR A 102 -1.47 18.64 -5.95
C TYR A 102 -2.78 17.95 -5.55
N ALA A 103 -2.71 16.72 -5.03
CA ALA A 103 -3.85 15.99 -4.50
C ALA A 103 -3.99 16.19 -2.99
N THR A 104 -5.21 16.01 -2.50
CA THR A 104 -5.56 16.03 -1.09
C THR A 104 -5.76 14.61 -0.55
N TYR A 105 -5.94 14.48 0.77
CA TYR A 105 -6.30 13.19 1.37
C TYR A 105 -7.68 12.68 0.88
N ASP A 106 -8.60 13.58 0.50
CA ASP A 106 -9.89 13.19 -0.06
C ASP A 106 -9.74 12.56 -1.45
N ASP A 107 -8.78 13.03 -2.25
CA ASP A 107 -8.44 12.42 -3.54
C ASP A 107 -7.90 11.00 -3.34
N MET A 108 -7.02 10.81 -2.35
CA MET A 108 -6.47 9.51 -2.00
C MET A 108 -7.52 8.57 -1.41
N ALA A 109 -8.48 9.08 -0.64
CA ALA A 109 -9.61 8.30 -0.13
C ALA A 109 -10.47 7.77 -1.29
N ARG A 110 -10.80 8.63 -2.28
CA ARG A 110 -11.52 8.22 -3.49
C ARG A 110 -10.75 7.19 -4.31
N LEU A 111 -9.44 7.40 -4.52
CA LEU A 111 -8.59 6.43 -5.19
C LEU A 111 -8.61 5.08 -4.48
N THR A 112 -8.45 5.07 -3.15
CA THR A 112 -8.47 3.86 -2.33
C THR A 112 -9.81 3.14 -2.46
N GLN A 113 -10.93 3.86 -2.38
CA GLN A 113 -12.25 3.28 -2.57
C GLN A 113 -12.39 2.61 -3.95
N HIS A 114 -11.97 3.27 -5.03
CA HIS A 114 -12.00 2.71 -6.38
C HIS A 114 -11.17 1.42 -6.46
N LEU A 115 -9.94 1.41 -5.95
CA LEU A 115 -9.08 0.23 -5.95
C LEU A 115 -9.71 -0.96 -5.23
N VAL A 116 -10.34 -0.73 -4.08
CA VAL A 116 -11.01 -1.77 -3.28
C VAL A 116 -12.25 -2.29 -3.99
N VAL A 117 -13.11 -1.39 -4.47
CA VAL A 117 -14.36 -1.74 -5.17
C VAL A 117 -14.10 -2.50 -6.46
N ASP A 118 -13.15 -2.06 -7.27
CA ASP A 118 -12.81 -2.72 -8.54
C ASP A 118 -12.16 -4.09 -8.29
N SER A 119 -11.33 -4.21 -7.25
CA SER A 119 -10.79 -5.49 -6.83
C SER A 119 -11.88 -6.47 -6.38
N ALA A 120 -12.88 -6.00 -5.62
CA ALA A 120 -14.01 -6.83 -5.21
C ALA A 120 -14.83 -7.31 -6.41
N ARG A 121 -15.16 -6.42 -7.35
CA ARG A 121 -15.86 -6.78 -8.60
C ARG A 121 -15.08 -7.80 -9.42
N ALA A 122 -13.77 -7.60 -9.58
CA ALA A 122 -12.93 -8.50 -10.36
C ALA A 122 -12.82 -9.90 -9.73
N VAL A 123 -12.76 -9.99 -8.41
CA VAL A 123 -12.59 -11.26 -7.69
C VAL A 123 -13.92 -11.99 -7.47
N PHE A 124 -14.96 -11.27 -7.08
CA PHE A 124 -16.24 -11.84 -6.63
C PHE A 124 -17.39 -11.63 -7.62
N GLY A 125 -17.21 -10.82 -8.66
CA GLY A 125 -18.28 -10.39 -9.56
C GLY A 125 -19.28 -9.44 -8.91
N SER A 126 -19.00 -8.96 -7.70
CA SER A 126 -19.90 -8.14 -6.86
C SER A 126 -19.07 -7.24 -5.96
N THR A 127 -19.69 -6.17 -5.45
CA THR A 127 -19.13 -5.36 -4.35
C THR A 127 -19.43 -5.97 -2.97
N ILE A 128 -20.35 -6.93 -2.90
CA ILE A 128 -20.70 -7.62 -1.66
C ILE A 128 -19.71 -8.74 -1.41
N VAL A 129 -18.97 -8.64 -0.32
CA VAL A 129 -18.02 -9.65 0.15
C VAL A 129 -18.67 -10.47 1.25
N ARG A 130 -18.70 -11.81 1.06
CA ARG A 130 -19.22 -12.77 2.04
C ARG A 130 -18.06 -13.41 2.79
N HIS A 131 -18.15 -13.38 4.12
CA HIS A 131 -17.21 -14.05 5.01
C HIS A 131 -17.63 -15.49 5.32
N ALA A 132 -16.70 -16.29 5.85
CA ALA A 132 -16.94 -17.68 6.20
C ALA A 132 -17.98 -17.87 7.32
N ASP A 133 -18.17 -16.87 8.16
CA ASP A 133 -19.19 -16.82 9.23
C ASP A 133 -20.58 -16.43 8.71
N GLY A 134 -20.73 -16.17 7.41
CA GLY A 134 -22.00 -15.76 6.77
C GLY A 134 -22.26 -14.25 6.79
N SER A 135 -21.39 -13.44 7.40
CA SER A 135 -21.52 -11.98 7.34
C SER A 135 -21.24 -11.44 5.94
N GLU A 136 -21.93 -10.36 5.57
CA GLU A 136 -21.79 -9.70 4.28
C GLU A 136 -21.43 -8.24 4.49
N HIS A 137 -20.50 -7.75 3.66
CA HIS A 137 -20.12 -6.34 3.62
C HIS A 137 -20.20 -5.82 2.19
N ASP A 138 -20.98 -4.77 1.95
CA ASP A 138 -21.04 -4.09 0.67
C ASP A 138 -19.94 -3.00 0.64
N LEU A 139 -18.91 -3.24 -0.19
CA LEU A 139 -17.81 -2.31 -0.42
C LEU A 139 -18.17 -1.22 -1.46
N GLY A 140 -19.29 -1.36 -2.18
CA GLY A 140 -19.73 -0.44 -3.23
C GLY A 140 -20.60 0.71 -2.73
N GLY A 141 -21.02 0.66 -1.47
CA GLY A 141 -21.82 1.69 -0.83
C GLY A 141 -21.06 2.99 -0.53
N GLU A 142 -21.72 3.92 0.11
CA GLU A 142 -21.11 5.15 0.61
C GLU A 142 -20.11 4.85 1.74
N TRP A 143 -18.85 5.27 1.58
CA TRP A 143 -17.84 5.16 2.61
C TRP A 143 -17.93 6.34 3.56
N ARG A 144 -18.26 6.06 4.80
CA ARG A 144 -18.41 7.07 5.84
C ARG A 144 -17.04 7.69 6.19
N SER A 145 -16.96 9.02 6.12
CA SER A 145 -15.84 9.78 6.68
C SER A 145 -16.12 10.07 8.16
N VAL A 146 -15.20 9.70 9.03
CA VAL A 146 -15.31 9.90 10.47
C VAL A 146 -13.93 10.21 11.05
N THR A 147 -13.88 11.11 12.04
CA THR A 147 -12.62 11.35 12.75
C THR A 147 -12.23 10.15 13.60
N LEU A 148 -10.92 9.96 13.84
CA LEU A 148 -10.45 8.89 14.73
C LEU A 148 -11.09 9.01 16.13
N HIS A 149 -11.20 10.23 16.67
CA HIS A 149 -11.85 10.49 17.95
C HIS A 149 -13.30 9.99 17.97
N ASP A 150 -14.09 10.36 16.95
CA ASP A 150 -15.50 9.96 16.88
C ASP A 150 -15.64 8.45 16.66
N ALA A 151 -14.77 7.85 15.86
CA ALA A 151 -14.77 6.39 15.66
C ALA A 151 -14.50 5.64 16.97
N VAL A 152 -13.51 6.09 17.76
CA VAL A 152 -13.22 5.50 19.08
C VAL A 152 -14.37 5.73 20.03
N ALA A 153 -14.91 6.96 20.14
CA ALA A 153 -16.04 7.26 21.01
C ALA A 153 -17.27 6.40 20.70
N GLN A 154 -17.55 6.15 19.41
CA GLN A 154 -18.65 5.25 19.01
C GLN A 154 -18.40 3.79 19.31
N ALA A 155 -17.15 3.34 19.36
CA ALA A 155 -16.80 1.95 19.65
C ALA A 155 -16.77 1.60 21.13
N VAL A 156 -16.47 2.57 22.01
CA VAL A 156 -16.32 2.34 23.46
C VAL A 156 -17.52 2.83 24.28
N GLY A 157 -18.46 3.55 23.70
CA GLY A 157 -19.70 4.03 24.31
C GLY A 157 -19.53 5.41 24.89
#